data_a5368ecc8b0576eaf2c0442def0bde42
#
_entry.id   a5368ecc8b0576eaf2c0442def0bde42
#
_cell.length_a   1.000
_cell.length_b   1.000
_cell.length_c   1.000
_cell.angle_alpha   90.00
_cell.angle_beta   90.00
_cell.angle_gamma   90.00
#
_symmetry.space_group_name_H-M   'P 1'
#
loop_
_entity.id
_entity.type
_entity.pdbx_description
1 polymer ?
#
loop_
_entity_poly.entity_id
_entity_poly.type
_entity_poly.pdbx_seq_one_letter_code
_entity_poly.pdbx_strand_id
1 'polypeptide(L)'
;MKNIFGMTLEAMQEDFAALRLEKYRARQVAEWLYKKCAKRFSDMTNLPKSLRTELETRYTIDTPLLRTRLDAADGRTSKFLLAFSDGAAVEAVLMRQPYGNSICISTQAGCNMGCSFCASTLHGLARDLTAGEMLAEVLFIEEMLRLQGEKVDTMVLMGSGEPLMNYENVVDFLRLLHEKYVLNISYRSITLSTSGIVPAIDRLAEEGMPLTLSISLHAPREELRSELMPINRKYPLSDVVAAGKRYAEKTGRRVTYEYILIRDVNDGEREARELAELLEGQLASVNLIPINPVKERGFERPSEERTAAFCRALTRRHITATVRREMGADIQAACGQLRNRHMSESEEKQ
;
A
#
# COMPACT_ATOMS: atom_id res chain seq x y z
N MET A 1 -26.49 -9.34 3.79
CA MET A 1 -25.67 -10.51 4.17
C MET A 1 -24.29 -10.01 4.59
N LYS A 2 -23.62 -10.71 5.52
CA LYS A 2 -22.29 -10.36 5.98
C LYS A 2 -21.24 -10.88 4.97
N ASN A 3 -20.25 -10.05 4.61
CA ASN A 3 -19.14 -10.57 3.82
C ASN A 3 -18.24 -11.44 4.70
N ILE A 4 -18.06 -12.71 4.36
CA ILE A 4 -17.18 -13.62 5.10
C ILE A 4 -15.72 -13.46 4.68
N PHE A 5 -15.48 -12.91 3.48
CA PHE A 5 -14.14 -12.67 3.00
C PHE A 5 -13.48 -11.51 3.77
N GLY A 6 -12.29 -11.74 4.31
CA GLY A 6 -11.60 -10.82 5.20
C GLY A 6 -11.82 -11.05 6.69
N MET A 7 -12.68 -12.00 7.08
CA MET A 7 -12.82 -12.39 8.49
C MET A 7 -11.62 -13.20 8.96
N THR A 8 -11.17 -12.93 10.20
CA THR A 8 -10.20 -13.81 10.87
C THR A 8 -10.81 -15.17 11.19
N LEU A 9 -9.95 -16.15 11.44
CA LEU A 9 -10.43 -17.49 11.83
C LEU A 9 -11.23 -17.45 13.13
N GLU A 10 -10.81 -16.63 14.09
CA GLU A 10 -11.48 -16.42 15.37
C GLU A 10 -12.87 -15.83 15.17
N ALA A 11 -12.98 -14.77 14.37
CA ALA A 11 -14.27 -14.13 14.06
C ALA A 11 -15.22 -15.11 13.32
N MET A 12 -14.68 -15.94 12.40
CA MET A 12 -15.49 -17.00 11.77
C MET A 12 -15.93 -18.06 12.77
N GLN A 13 -15.06 -18.44 13.71
CA GLN A 13 -15.40 -19.44 14.75
C GLN A 13 -16.50 -18.94 15.69
N GLU A 14 -16.45 -17.67 16.10
CA GLU A 14 -17.49 -17.03 16.91
C GLU A 14 -18.83 -16.99 16.17
N ASP A 15 -18.83 -16.53 14.92
CA ASP A 15 -20.03 -16.52 14.08
C ASP A 15 -20.61 -17.93 13.88
N PHE A 16 -19.75 -18.92 13.64
CA PHE A 16 -20.18 -20.31 13.42
C PHE A 16 -20.66 -20.96 14.71
N ALA A 17 -20.10 -20.63 15.87
CA ALA A 17 -20.60 -21.09 17.16
C ALA A 17 -22.05 -20.60 17.41
N ALA A 18 -22.37 -19.36 17.03
CA ALA A 18 -23.74 -18.85 17.08
C ALA A 18 -24.72 -19.63 16.17
N LEU A 19 -24.20 -20.27 15.12
CA LEU A 19 -24.94 -21.17 14.21
C LEU A 19 -24.90 -22.63 14.65
N ARG A 20 -24.34 -22.93 15.82
CA ARG A 20 -24.12 -24.29 16.34
C ARG A 20 -23.25 -25.16 15.41
N LEU A 21 -22.35 -24.55 14.66
CA LEU A 21 -21.38 -25.23 13.80
C LEU A 21 -20.07 -25.49 14.58
N GLU A 22 -19.46 -26.63 14.29
CA GLU A 22 -18.17 -27.01 14.88
C GLU A 22 -17.03 -26.08 14.44
N LYS A 23 -16.12 -25.73 15.36
CA LYS A 23 -15.00 -24.80 15.12
C LYS A 23 -14.15 -25.15 13.89
N TYR A 24 -13.97 -26.45 13.60
CA TYR A 24 -13.18 -26.87 12.44
C TYR A 24 -13.82 -26.48 11.10
N ARG A 25 -15.13 -26.22 11.06
CA ARG A 25 -15.83 -25.76 9.86
C ARG A 25 -15.37 -24.37 9.44
N ALA A 26 -15.13 -23.47 10.39
CA ALA A 26 -14.55 -22.16 10.12
C ALA A 26 -13.17 -22.29 9.46
N ARG A 27 -12.34 -23.21 9.96
CA ARG A 27 -11.02 -23.48 9.36
C ARG A 27 -11.14 -24.03 7.92
N GLN A 28 -12.07 -24.93 7.66
CA GLN A 28 -12.31 -25.42 6.31
C GLN A 28 -12.72 -24.30 5.36
N VAL A 29 -13.63 -23.41 5.80
CA VAL A 29 -14.05 -22.26 5.00
C VAL A 29 -12.89 -21.30 4.77
N ALA A 30 -12.11 -20.95 5.80
CA ALA A 30 -10.94 -20.08 5.66
C ALA A 30 -9.89 -20.65 4.68
N GLU A 31 -9.64 -21.96 4.72
CA GLU A 31 -8.73 -22.62 3.75
C GLU A 31 -9.26 -22.52 2.31
N TRP A 32 -10.57 -22.64 2.11
CA TRP A 32 -11.16 -22.45 0.79
C TRP A 32 -11.07 -20.99 0.30
N LEU A 33 -11.38 -20.04 1.18
CA LEU A 33 -11.34 -18.62 0.82
C LEU A 33 -9.91 -18.15 0.49
N TYR A 34 -8.94 -18.46 1.35
CA TYR A 34 -7.63 -17.83 1.30
C TYR A 34 -6.53 -18.65 0.62
N LYS A 35 -6.62 -19.99 0.68
CA LYS A 35 -5.64 -20.84 -0.03
C LYS A 35 -6.11 -21.31 -1.39
N LYS A 36 -7.41 -21.57 -1.54
CA LYS A 36 -7.98 -22.07 -2.79
C LYS A 36 -8.70 -20.98 -3.59
N CYS A 37 -8.77 -19.76 -3.05
CA CYS A 37 -9.40 -18.59 -3.68
C CYS A 37 -10.84 -18.86 -4.16
N ALA A 38 -11.62 -19.64 -3.38
CA ALA A 38 -13.01 -19.96 -3.73
C ALA A 38 -13.85 -18.68 -3.85
N LYS A 39 -14.61 -18.58 -4.92
CA LYS A 39 -15.50 -17.44 -5.20
C LYS A 39 -16.94 -17.71 -4.79
N ARG A 40 -17.29 -18.97 -4.53
CA ARG A 40 -18.65 -19.42 -4.16
C ARG A 40 -18.57 -20.52 -3.11
N PHE A 41 -19.57 -20.62 -2.24
CA PHE A 41 -19.65 -21.72 -1.27
C PHE A 41 -19.84 -23.07 -1.96
N SER A 42 -20.45 -23.11 -3.15
CA SER A 42 -20.57 -24.33 -3.96
C SER A 42 -19.23 -24.94 -4.33
N ASP A 43 -18.16 -24.17 -4.39
CA ASP A 43 -16.80 -24.64 -4.72
C ASP A 43 -16.17 -25.43 -3.54
N MET A 44 -16.69 -25.27 -2.31
CA MET A 44 -16.16 -25.86 -1.09
C MET A 44 -16.58 -27.32 -0.91
N THR A 45 -16.07 -28.21 -1.76
CA THR A 45 -16.55 -29.59 -1.93
C THR A 45 -16.40 -30.49 -0.72
N ASN A 46 -15.52 -30.17 0.24
CA ASN A 46 -15.38 -30.90 1.52
C ASN A 46 -16.38 -30.48 2.60
N LEU A 47 -17.25 -29.50 2.29
CA LEU A 47 -18.38 -29.13 3.15
C LEU A 47 -19.66 -29.87 2.69
N PRO A 48 -20.52 -30.31 3.62
CA PRO A 48 -21.85 -30.86 3.28
C PRO A 48 -22.66 -29.89 2.43
N LYS A 49 -23.43 -30.40 1.48
CA LYS A 49 -24.26 -29.56 0.60
C LYS A 49 -25.23 -28.65 1.38
N SER A 50 -25.86 -29.21 2.44
CA SER A 50 -26.74 -28.43 3.33
C SER A 50 -26.03 -27.24 3.97
N LEU A 51 -24.80 -27.43 4.46
CA LEU A 51 -24.03 -26.38 5.07
C LEU A 51 -23.63 -25.30 4.04
N ARG A 52 -23.25 -25.69 2.83
CA ARG A 52 -22.93 -24.72 1.76
C ARG A 52 -24.14 -23.84 1.44
N THR A 53 -25.33 -24.44 1.29
CA THR A 53 -26.58 -23.69 1.09
C THR A 53 -26.90 -22.78 2.28
N GLU A 54 -26.72 -23.24 3.51
CA GLU A 54 -26.93 -22.42 4.70
C GLU A 54 -25.98 -21.22 4.73
N LEU A 55 -24.69 -21.42 4.45
CA LEU A 55 -23.72 -20.32 4.39
C LEU A 55 -24.07 -19.29 3.30
N GLU A 56 -24.55 -19.73 2.12
CA GLU A 56 -25.00 -18.83 1.03
C GLU A 56 -26.19 -17.94 1.43
N THR A 57 -27.03 -18.36 2.40
CA THR A 57 -28.14 -17.52 2.87
C THR A 57 -27.72 -16.44 3.87
N ARG A 58 -26.54 -16.60 4.49
CA ARG A 58 -26.04 -15.75 5.58
C ARG A 58 -24.91 -14.84 5.18
N TYR A 59 -24.05 -15.34 4.30
CA TYR A 59 -22.79 -14.69 3.92
C TYR A 59 -22.68 -14.49 2.41
N THR A 60 -21.90 -13.46 2.07
CA THR A 60 -21.36 -13.27 0.71
C THR A 60 -19.87 -13.53 0.71
N ILE A 61 -19.32 -13.91 -0.44
CA ILE A 61 -17.90 -13.89 -0.74
C ILE A 61 -17.70 -12.77 -1.74
N ASP A 62 -17.39 -11.58 -1.25
CA ASP A 62 -17.20 -10.40 -2.10
C ASP A 62 -15.72 -10.22 -2.40
N THR A 63 -15.36 -10.43 -3.65
CA THR A 63 -14.00 -10.26 -4.19
C THR A 63 -14.05 -9.34 -5.40
N PRO A 64 -13.00 -8.53 -5.65
CA PRO A 64 -13.04 -7.54 -6.72
C PRO A 64 -13.08 -8.20 -8.09
N LEU A 65 -13.67 -7.46 -9.04
CA LEU A 65 -13.67 -7.80 -10.46
C LEU A 65 -12.54 -7.07 -11.17
N LEU A 66 -11.77 -7.78 -11.99
CA LEU A 66 -10.80 -7.14 -12.88
C LEU A 66 -11.53 -6.34 -13.96
N ARG A 67 -11.28 -5.04 -14.00
CA ARG A 67 -11.80 -4.14 -15.05
C ARG A 67 -10.79 -3.96 -16.17
N THR A 68 -9.53 -3.71 -15.81
CA THR A 68 -8.47 -3.47 -16.79
C THR A 68 -7.16 -4.07 -16.29
N ARG A 69 -6.39 -4.64 -17.20
CA ARG A 69 -5.00 -5.01 -17.01
C ARG A 69 -4.16 -4.28 -18.05
N LEU A 70 -3.06 -3.66 -17.59
CA LEU A 70 -2.05 -3.06 -18.43
C LEU A 70 -0.71 -3.69 -18.10
N ASP A 71 0.01 -4.11 -19.11
CA ASP A 71 1.36 -4.67 -18.97
C ASP A 71 2.36 -3.70 -19.57
N ALA A 72 3.46 -3.39 -18.84
CA ALA A 72 4.54 -2.57 -19.34
C ALA A 72 5.28 -3.25 -20.49
N ALA A 73 5.84 -2.47 -21.39
CA ALA A 73 6.51 -2.98 -22.58
C ALA A 73 7.69 -3.91 -22.26
N ASP A 74 8.34 -3.74 -21.10
CA ASP A 74 9.43 -4.62 -20.63
C ASP A 74 8.94 -5.92 -19.97
N GLY A 75 7.63 -6.14 -19.86
CA GLY A 75 7.01 -7.31 -19.25
C GLY A 75 7.20 -7.44 -17.73
N ARG A 76 7.83 -6.48 -17.08
CA ARG A 76 8.16 -6.56 -15.65
C ARG A 76 7.10 -5.97 -14.73
N THR A 77 6.23 -5.11 -15.25
CA THR A 77 5.19 -4.46 -14.47
C THR A 77 3.84 -4.71 -15.07
N SER A 78 2.89 -5.12 -14.23
CA SER A 78 1.47 -5.26 -14.61
C SER A 78 0.63 -4.44 -13.64
N LYS A 79 -0.27 -3.61 -14.17
CA LYS A 79 -1.23 -2.83 -13.39
C LYS A 79 -2.64 -3.37 -13.59
N PHE A 80 -3.37 -3.51 -12.50
CA PHE A 80 -4.72 -4.04 -12.45
C PHE A 80 -5.66 -2.99 -11.88
N LEU A 81 -6.75 -2.70 -12.57
CA LEU A 81 -7.88 -1.96 -12.02
C LEU A 81 -8.90 -2.97 -11.49
N LEU A 82 -9.10 -2.95 -10.19
CA LEU A 82 -9.97 -3.87 -9.45
C LEU A 82 -11.18 -3.09 -8.92
N ALA A 83 -12.39 -3.54 -9.26
CA ALA A 83 -13.64 -2.92 -8.83
C ALA A 83 -14.39 -3.81 -7.83
N PHE A 84 -14.86 -3.21 -6.75
CA PHE A 84 -15.67 -3.86 -5.72
C PHE A 84 -17.16 -3.76 -6.04
N SER A 85 -17.99 -4.50 -5.31
CA SER A 85 -19.43 -4.62 -5.56
C SER A 85 -20.21 -3.33 -5.40
N ASP A 86 -19.69 -2.38 -4.61
CA ASP A 86 -20.26 -1.03 -4.41
C ASP A 86 -19.84 -0.01 -5.48
N GLY A 87 -19.05 -0.43 -6.48
CA GLY A 87 -18.55 0.41 -7.56
C GLY A 87 -17.23 1.13 -7.26
N ALA A 88 -16.73 1.08 -6.02
CA ALA A 88 -15.39 1.58 -5.73
C ALA A 88 -14.34 0.76 -6.49
N ALA A 89 -13.33 1.45 -7.02
CA ALA A 89 -12.26 0.79 -7.77
C ALA A 89 -10.89 1.29 -7.31
N VAL A 90 -9.92 0.39 -7.32
CA VAL A 90 -8.55 0.67 -6.93
C VAL A 90 -7.55 0.07 -7.91
N GLU A 91 -6.37 0.65 -7.97
CA GLU A 91 -5.27 0.10 -8.77
C GLU A 91 -4.29 -0.67 -7.89
N ALA A 92 -3.95 -1.90 -8.30
CA ALA A 92 -2.88 -2.71 -7.75
C ALA A 92 -1.80 -2.94 -8.82
N VAL A 93 -0.53 -3.07 -8.40
CA VAL A 93 0.59 -3.24 -9.33
C VAL A 93 1.44 -4.42 -8.93
N LEU A 94 1.72 -5.30 -9.89
CA LEU A 94 2.73 -6.34 -9.79
C LEU A 94 4.03 -5.85 -10.43
N MET A 95 5.12 -5.96 -9.72
CA MET A 95 6.48 -5.65 -10.17
C MET A 95 7.37 -6.88 -10.03
N ARG A 96 7.86 -7.40 -11.16
CA ARG A 96 8.83 -8.50 -11.17
C ARG A 96 10.24 -7.95 -10.99
N GLN A 97 10.82 -8.24 -9.85
CA GLN A 97 12.15 -7.80 -9.45
C GLN A 97 13.15 -8.97 -9.49
N PRO A 98 14.47 -8.73 -9.58
CA PRO A 98 15.46 -9.81 -9.52
C PRO A 98 15.41 -10.65 -8.23
N TYR A 99 14.83 -10.09 -7.15
CA TYR A 99 14.71 -10.75 -5.85
C TYR A 99 13.31 -11.35 -5.60
N GLY A 100 12.43 -11.34 -6.61
CA GLY A 100 11.09 -11.91 -6.53
C GLY A 100 9.98 -10.94 -6.94
N ASN A 101 8.75 -11.38 -6.77
CA ASN A 101 7.56 -10.61 -7.12
C ASN A 101 7.16 -9.66 -5.98
N SER A 102 7.16 -8.37 -6.28
CA SER A 102 6.72 -7.30 -5.38
C SER A 102 5.36 -6.79 -5.83
N ILE A 103 4.46 -6.56 -4.88
CA ILE A 103 3.16 -5.96 -5.20
C ILE A 103 2.97 -4.63 -4.49
N CYS A 104 2.33 -3.69 -5.17
CA CYS A 104 1.88 -2.42 -4.61
C CYS A 104 0.36 -2.45 -4.54
N ILE A 105 -0.20 -2.25 -3.34
CA ILE A 105 -1.64 -2.27 -3.10
C ILE A 105 -2.14 -0.93 -2.57
N SER A 106 -3.43 -0.70 -2.76
CA SER A 106 -4.15 0.46 -2.26
C SER A 106 -4.74 0.19 -0.88
N THR A 107 -4.94 1.23 -0.09
CA THR A 107 -5.58 1.14 1.24
C THR A 107 -6.88 1.94 1.32
N GLN A 108 -7.14 2.77 0.31
CA GLN A 108 -8.34 3.59 0.19
C GLN A 108 -8.72 3.72 -1.28
N ALA A 109 -9.99 3.90 -1.56
CA ALA A 109 -10.47 4.33 -2.87
C ALA A 109 -10.35 5.87 -2.96
N GLY A 110 -9.26 6.35 -3.59
CA GLY A 110 -8.86 7.75 -3.56
C GLY A 110 -8.03 8.13 -2.34
N CYS A 111 -7.77 9.44 -2.14
CA CYS A 111 -6.95 9.93 -1.04
C CYS A 111 -7.24 11.40 -0.72
N ASN A 112 -7.37 11.75 0.57
CA ASN A 112 -7.62 13.14 1.03
C ASN A 112 -6.38 13.88 1.50
N MET A 113 -5.17 13.34 1.33
CA MET A 113 -3.95 14.01 1.81
C MET A 113 -3.60 15.26 1.02
N GLY A 114 -4.11 15.41 -0.21
CA GLY A 114 -3.99 16.61 -1.02
C GLY A 114 -2.57 16.87 -1.54
N CYS A 115 -1.68 15.87 -1.56
CA CYS A 115 -0.31 16.04 -2.05
C CYS A 115 -0.32 16.57 -3.48
N SER A 116 0.38 17.70 -3.73
CA SER A 116 0.33 18.44 -4.97
C SER A 116 0.91 17.69 -6.18
N PHE A 117 1.68 16.64 -5.95
CA PHE A 117 2.33 15.82 -6.97
C PHE A 117 1.63 14.49 -7.26
N CYS A 118 0.58 14.11 -6.48
CA CYS A 118 0.00 12.77 -6.53
C CYS A 118 -1.32 12.73 -7.29
N ALA A 119 -1.48 11.75 -8.19
CA ALA A 119 -2.71 11.53 -8.94
C ALA A 119 -3.86 10.98 -8.08
N SER A 120 -3.57 10.21 -7.01
CA SER A 120 -4.59 9.62 -6.14
C SER A 120 -5.41 10.67 -5.39
N THR A 121 -4.95 11.93 -5.32
CA THR A 121 -5.65 13.02 -4.64
C THR A 121 -6.53 13.87 -5.56
N LEU A 122 -6.55 13.57 -6.87
CA LEU A 122 -7.26 14.39 -7.87
C LEU A 122 -8.78 14.43 -7.63
N HIS A 123 -9.35 13.31 -7.21
CA HIS A 123 -10.79 13.16 -6.99
C HIS A 123 -11.16 12.99 -5.50
N GLY A 124 -10.20 13.21 -4.59
CA GLY A 124 -10.41 13.03 -3.16
C GLY A 124 -10.56 11.57 -2.74
N LEU A 125 -11.10 11.36 -1.55
CA LEU A 125 -11.35 10.05 -0.94
C LEU A 125 -12.82 9.67 -1.12
N ALA A 126 -13.08 8.52 -1.73
CA ALA A 126 -14.41 7.94 -1.77
C ALA A 126 -14.69 7.17 -0.45
N ARG A 127 -13.83 6.23 -0.07
CA ARG A 127 -13.91 5.49 1.19
C ARG A 127 -12.61 4.73 1.53
N ASP A 128 -12.55 4.29 2.77
CA ASP A 128 -11.54 3.31 3.20
C ASP A 128 -11.80 1.93 2.60
N LEU A 129 -10.73 1.16 2.38
CA LEU A 129 -10.83 -0.27 2.09
C LEU A 129 -10.87 -1.06 3.41
N THR A 130 -11.69 -2.09 3.44
CA THR A 130 -11.69 -3.07 4.53
C THR A 130 -10.44 -3.96 4.48
N ALA A 131 -10.12 -4.63 5.58
CA ALA A 131 -9.04 -5.62 5.61
C ALA A 131 -9.23 -6.72 4.55
N GLY A 132 -10.47 -7.15 4.33
CA GLY A 132 -10.83 -8.13 3.31
C GLY A 132 -10.59 -7.63 1.89
N GLU A 133 -10.91 -6.38 1.58
CA GLU A 133 -10.69 -5.80 0.26
C GLU A 133 -9.20 -5.65 -0.06
N MET A 134 -8.39 -5.20 0.91
CA MET A 134 -6.93 -5.18 0.75
C MET A 134 -6.35 -6.59 0.56
N LEU A 135 -6.84 -7.58 1.31
CA LEU A 135 -6.44 -8.97 1.11
C LEU A 135 -6.86 -9.48 -0.27
N ALA A 136 -8.00 -9.06 -0.77
CA ALA A 136 -8.49 -9.48 -2.08
C ALA A 136 -7.63 -8.96 -3.24
N GLU A 137 -7.06 -7.74 -3.15
CA GLU A 137 -6.06 -7.26 -4.10
C GLU A 137 -4.84 -8.21 -4.16
N VAL A 138 -4.35 -8.61 -2.98
CA VAL A 138 -3.20 -9.51 -2.86
C VAL A 138 -3.51 -10.89 -3.44
N LEU A 139 -4.63 -11.49 -3.03
CA LEU A 139 -5.01 -12.83 -3.46
C LEU A 139 -5.34 -12.90 -4.95
N PHE A 140 -5.85 -11.81 -5.53
CA PHE A 140 -6.06 -11.72 -6.97
C PHE A 140 -4.73 -11.88 -7.74
N ILE A 141 -3.68 -11.18 -7.32
CA ILE A 141 -2.36 -11.27 -7.95
C ILE A 141 -1.67 -12.60 -7.60
N GLU A 142 -1.78 -13.06 -6.37
CA GLU A 142 -1.22 -14.34 -5.92
C GLU A 142 -1.81 -15.52 -6.70
N GLU A 143 -3.13 -15.55 -6.94
CA GLU A 143 -3.80 -16.58 -7.73
C GLU A 143 -3.23 -16.65 -9.15
N MET A 144 -3.00 -15.50 -9.76
CA MET A 144 -2.41 -15.39 -11.10
C MET A 144 -0.95 -15.88 -11.11
N LEU A 145 -0.15 -15.53 -10.10
CA LEU A 145 1.25 -15.97 -9.98
C LEU A 145 1.35 -17.47 -9.75
N ARG A 146 0.47 -18.04 -8.93
CA ARG A 146 0.44 -19.51 -8.68
C ARG A 146 0.23 -20.33 -9.94
N LEU A 147 -0.54 -19.84 -10.91
CA LEU A 147 -0.71 -20.52 -12.20
C LEU A 147 0.61 -20.62 -13.00
N GLN A 148 1.59 -19.76 -12.65
CA GLN A 148 2.93 -19.74 -13.24
C GLN A 148 3.98 -20.42 -12.34
N GLY A 149 3.57 -21.00 -11.21
CA GLY A 149 4.48 -21.58 -10.22
C GLY A 149 5.21 -20.52 -9.39
N GLU A 150 4.74 -19.27 -9.40
CA GLU A 150 5.30 -18.13 -8.69
C GLU A 150 4.43 -17.74 -7.48
N LYS A 151 4.88 -16.79 -6.68
CA LYS A 151 4.17 -16.25 -5.53
C LYS A 151 4.50 -14.78 -5.32
N VAL A 152 3.75 -14.13 -4.43
CA VAL A 152 4.11 -12.81 -3.89
C VAL A 152 5.21 -12.96 -2.84
N ASP A 153 6.33 -12.27 -3.04
CA ASP A 153 7.50 -12.30 -2.13
C ASP A 153 7.56 -11.07 -1.21
N THR A 154 7.23 -9.89 -1.74
CA THR A 154 7.24 -8.62 -0.99
C THR A 154 6.03 -7.76 -1.33
N MET A 155 5.71 -6.84 -0.42
CA MET A 155 4.56 -5.96 -0.59
C MET A 155 4.87 -4.54 -0.13
N VAL A 156 4.31 -3.56 -0.83
CA VAL A 156 4.32 -2.16 -0.42
C VAL A 156 2.90 -1.59 -0.38
N LEU A 157 2.54 -0.94 0.73
CA LEU A 157 1.31 -0.17 0.86
C LEU A 157 1.62 1.26 0.41
N MET A 158 1.73 1.44 -0.91
CA MET A 158 2.09 2.70 -1.58
C MET A 158 1.17 3.01 -2.77
N GLY A 159 0.02 2.33 -2.84
CA GLY A 159 -1.03 2.57 -3.81
C GLY A 159 -1.85 3.81 -3.46
N SER A 160 -3.13 3.79 -3.79
CA SER A 160 -4.05 4.85 -3.44
C SER A 160 -4.38 4.83 -1.94
N GLY A 161 -4.36 6.02 -1.30
CA GLY A 161 -4.74 6.21 0.09
C GLY A 161 -3.57 6.50 1.04
N GLU A 162 -3.93 6.85 2.26
CA GLU A 162 -3.03 6.98 3.41
C GLU A 162 -3.30 5.83 4.38
N PRO A 163 -2.39 4.85 4.49
CA PRO A 163 -2.63 3.66 5.31
C PRO A 163 -2.96 3.97 6.77
N LEU A 164 -2.30 4.98 7.34
CA LEU A 164 -2.48 5.31 8.76
C LEU A 164 -3.75 6.15 9.05
N MET A 165 -4.47 6.60 8.02
CA MET A 165 -5.84 7.12 8.17
C MET A 165 -6.88 6.00 8.19
N ASN A 166 -6.56 4.85 7.58
CA ASN A 166 -7.36 3.62 7.60
C ASN A 166 -6.76 2.59 8.59
N TYR A 167 -6.34 3.03 9.75
CA TYR A 167 -5.45 2.32 10.67
C TYR A 167 -5.95 0.92 11.05
N GLU A 168 -7.18 0.81 11.56
CA GLU A 168 -7.71 -0.47 12.06
C GLU A 168 -7.78 -1.52 10.97
N ASN A 169 -8.34 -1.17 9.81
CA ASN A 169 -8.42 -2.10 8.68
C ASN A 169 -7.03 -2.51 8.17
N VAL A 170 -6.07 -1.58 8.16
CA VAL A 170 -4.70 -1.89 7.73
C VAL A 170 -4.00 -2.83 8.71
N VAL A 171 -4.14 -2.62 10.02
CA VAL A 171 -3.56 -3.50 11.04
C VAL A 171 -4.19 -4.90 10.98
N ASP A 172 -5.51 -4.97 10.84
CA ASP A 172 -6.24 -6.25 10.71
C ASP A 172 -5.85 -6.98 9.42
N PHE A 173 -5.70 -6.26 8.30
CA PHE A 173 -5.16 -6.81 7.06
C PHE A 173 -3.75 -7.39 7.23
N LEU A 174 -2.85 -6.66 7.88
CA LEU A 174 -1.46 -7.10 8.12
C LEU A 174 -1.42 -8.37 8.99
N ARG A 175 -2.26 -8.44 10.02
CA ARG A 175 -2.41 -9.63 10.87
C ARG A 175 -2.93 -10.81 10.08
N LEU A 176 -4.02 -10.61 9.32
CA LEU A 176 -4.63 -11.64 8.50
C LEU A 176 -3.67 -12.17 7.44
N LEU A 177 -2.91 -11.30 6.78
CA LEU A 177 -1.93 -11.68 5.77
C LEU A 177 -0.80 -12.55 6.32
N HIS A 178 -0.42 -12.32 7.59
CA HIS A 178 0.64 -13.08 8.29
C HIS A 178 0.17 -14.48 8.74
N GLU A 179 -1.14 -14.72 8.77
CA GLU A 179 -1.69 -15.99 9.22
C GLU A 179 -1.30 -17.18 8.31
N LYS A 180 -0.99 -18.32 8.93
CA LYS A 180 -0.58 -19.56 8.23
C LYS A 180 -1.66 -20.14 7.31
N TYR A 181 -2.91 -19.85 7.61
CA TYR A 181 -4.06 -20.29 6.79
C TYR A 181 -4.37 -19.30 5.65
N VAL A 182 -3.65 -18.19 5.57
CA VAL A 182 -3.70 -17.21 4.47
C VAL A 182 -2.43 -17.37 3.63
N LEU A 183 -1.55 -16.37 3.60
CA LEU A 183 -0.31 -16.37 2.80
C LEU A 183 0.95 -16.53 3.65
N ASN A 184 0.86 -16.33 4.96
CA ASN A 184 2.00 -16.39 5.89
C ASN A 184 3.16 -15.46 5.45
N ILE A 185 2.83 -14.27 4.95
CA ILE A 185 3.84 -13.29 4.54
C ILE A 185 4.49 -12.70 5.78
N SER A 186 5.81 -12.67 5.80
CA SER A 186 6.57 -12.07 6.89
C SER A 186 6.36 -10.56 6.92
N TYR A 187 6.12 -9.97 8.10
CA TYR A 187 6.11 -8.51 8.26
C TYR A 187 7.37 -7.83 7.71
N ARG A 188 8.52 -8.51 7.74
CA ARG A 188 9.79 -7.98 7.19
C ARG A 188 9.77 -7.81 5.67
N SER A 189 8.86 -8.50 4.99
CA SER A 189 8.66 -8.38 3.55
C SER A 189 7.64 -7.30 3.18
N ILE A 190 7.13 -6.56 4.17
CA ILE A 190 6.09 -5.55 3.98
C ILE A 190 6.67 -4.16 4.29
N THR A 191 6.41 -3.21 3.39
CA THR A 191 6.68 -1.80 3.60
C THR A 191 5.36 -1.04 3.68
N LEU A 192 5.15 -0.34 4.78
CA LEU A 192 4.03 0.59 4.95
C LEU A 192 4.55 2.01 4.76
N SER A 193 3.93 2.75 3.83
CA SER A 193 4.28 4.15 3.60
C SER A 193 3.20 5.08 4.16
N THR A 194 3.61 6.16 4.81
CA THR A 194 2.69 7.16 5.37
C THR A 194 3.15 8.58 5.05
N SER A 195 2.19 9.48 4.92
CA SER A 195 2.44 10.93 4.83
C SER A 195 2.88 11.57 6.14
N GLY A 196 2.89 10.79 7.25
CA GLY A 196 3.35 11.25 8.56
C GLY A 196 2.22 11.55 9.55
N ILE A 197 1.28 10.62 9.74
CA ILE A 197 0.23 10.70 10.75
C ILE A 197 0.84 10.35 12.11
N VAL A 198 1.40 11.36 12.80
CA VAL A 198 2.25 11.19 14.00
C VAL A 198 1.64 10.27 15.06
N PRO A 199 0.39 10.46 15.54
CA PRO A 199 -0.16 9.59 16.58
C PRO A 199 -0.29 8.12 16.10
N ALA A 200 -0.53 7.90 14.81
CA ALA A 200 -0.66 6.56 14.26
C ALA A 200 0.72 5.88 14.05
N ILE A 201 1.78 6.66 13.77
CA ILE A 201 3.17 6.14 13.75
C ILE A 201 3.55 5.64 15.15
N ASP A 202 3.29 6.44 16.19
CA ASP A 202 3.58 6.07 17.58
C ASP A 202 2.79 4.81 17.98
N ARG A 203 1.52 4.73 17.61
CA ARG A 203 0.68 3.54 17.84
C ARG A 203 1.20 2.30 17.09
N LEU A 204 1.62 2.45 15.83
CA LEU A 204 2.16 1.36 15.02
C LEU A 204 3.43 0.76 15.63
N ALA A 205 4.23 1.56 16.32
CA ALA A 205 5.43 1.09 17.02
C ALA A 205 5.11 0.11 18.17
N GLU A 206 3.90 0.17 18.73
CA GLU A 206 3.43 -0.73 19.81
C GLU A 206 2.84 -2.06 19.30
N GLU A 207 2.51 -2.17 18.01
CA GLU A 207 1.86 -3.37 17.43
C GLU A 207 2.77 -4.62 17.40
N GLY A 208 4.07 -4.45 17.63
CA GLY A 208 5.02 -5.58 17.58
C GLY A 208 5.23 -6.18 16.19
N MET A 209 4.87 -5.45 15.13
CA MET A 209 5.01 -5.87 13.74
C MET A 209 6.33 -5.36 13.17
N PRO A 210 7.34 -6.20 12.91
CA PRO A 210 8.64 -5.77 12.39
C PRO A 210 8.61 -5.45 10.89
N LEU A 211 7.66 -4.62 10.44
CA LEU A 211 7.57 -4.14 9.07
C LEU A 211 8.58 -3.00 8.79
N THR A 212 8.77 -2.64 7.53
CA THR A 212 9.53 -1.46 7.13
C THR A 212 8.59 -0.26 7.09
N LEU A 213 8.86 0.74 7.91
CA LEU A 213 8.15 2.02 7.86
C LEU A 213 8.85 2.95 6.85
N SER A 214 8.09 3.43 5.86
CA SER A 214 8.49 4.51 4.96
C SER A 214 7.69 5.77 5.30
N ILE A 215 8.36 6.91 5.46
CA ILE A 215 7.71 8.19 5.73
C ILE A 215 7.93 9.12 4.53
N SER A 216 6.84 9.55 3.92
CA SER A 216 6.83 10.55 2.86
C SER A 216 7.22 11.92 3.42
N LEU A 217 8.47 12.32 3.20
CA LEU A 217 9.02 13.58 3.69
C LEU A 217 8.95 14.68 2.64
N HIS A 218 9.57 14.43 1.48
CA HIS A 218 9.52 15.19 0.24
C HIS A 218 10.06 16.63 0.28
N ALA A 219 10.32 17.16 1.45
CA ALA A 219 10.96 18.47 1.63
C ALA A 219 11.74 18.53 2.94
N PRO A 220 12.83 19.31 3.03
CA PRO A 220 13.62 19.46 4.25
C PRO A 220 13.19 20.68 5.11
N ARG A 221 12.18 21.45 4.65
CA ARG A 221 11.68 22.68 5.31
C ARG A 221 10.16 22.65 5.46
N GLU A 222 9.67 23.29 6.51
CA GLU A 222 8.23 23.36 6.83
C GLU A 222 7.39 24.00 5.72
N GLU A 223 7.86 25.13 5.18
CA GLU A 223 7.14 25.88 4.13
C GLU A 223 6.98 25.04 2.88
N LEU A 224 8.09 24.50 2.39
CA LEU A 224 8.09 23.68 1.18
C LEU A 224 7.28 22.38 1.36
N ARG A 225 7.40 21.75 2.55
CA ARG A 225 6.60 20.55 2.84
C ARG A 225 5.11 20.89 2.89
N SER A 226 4.73 22.05 3.43
CA SER A 226 3.33 22.48 3.50
C SER A 226 2.73 22.79 2.13
N GLU A 227 3.55 23.24 1.17
CA GLU A 227 3.15 23.43 -0.24
C GLU A 227 2.96 22.09 -0.96
N LEU A 228 3.89 21.14 -0.77
CA LEU A 228 3.84 19.85 -1.43
C LEU A 228 2.85 18.88 -0.76
N MET A 229 2.71 18.95 0.56
CA MET A 229 1.92 18.04 1.39
C MET A 229 1.13 18.82 2.44
N PRO A 230 -0.14 19.16 2.18
CA PRO A 230 -0.97 19.95 3.10
C PRO A 230 -1.12 19.36 4.50
N ILE A 231 -0.95 18.04 4.67
CA ILE A 231 -0.97 17.36 5.97
C ILE A 231 0.10 17.91 6.94
N ASN A 232 1.16 18.54 6.43
CA ASN A 232 2.21 19.19 7.23
C ASN A 232 1.66 20.27 8.17
N ARG A 233 0.55 20.92 7.80
CA ARG A 233 -0.12 21.92 8.67
C ARG A 233 -0.68 21.30 9.92
N LYS A 234 -1.04 20.01 9.89
CA LYS A 234 -1.54 19.27 11.05
C LYS A 234 -0.43 18.55 11.81
N TYR A 235 0.53 18.03 11.09
CA TYR A 235 1.70 17.32 11.63
C TYR A 235 2.96 17.95 11.03
N PRO A 236 3.56 18.94 11.73
CA PRO A 236 4.76 19.64 11.28
C PRO A 236 5.92 18.68 10.99
N LEU A 237 6.80 19.08 10.09
CA LEU A 237 7.97 18.31 9.68
C LEU A 237 8.79 17.82 10.86
N SER A 238 9.03 18.69 11.85
CA SER A 238 9.76 18.37 13.09
C SER A 238 9.12 17.22 13.86
N ASP A 239 7.79 17.21 13.99
CA ASP A 239 7.04 16.18 14.71
C ASP A 239 7.06 14.84 13.97
N VAL A 240 6.94 14.90 12.63
CA VAL A 240 7.02 13.71 11.77
C VAL A 240 8.40 13.06 11.86
N VAL A 241 9.47 13.85 11.81
CA VAL A 241 10.85 13.35 11.94
C VAL A 241 11.11 12.80 13.35
N ALA A 242 10.60 13.45 14.38
CA ALA A 242 10.67 12.96 15.75
C ALA A 242 9.89 11.65 15.94
N ALA A 243 8.71 11.50 15.31
CA ALA A 243 7.95 10.26 15.34
C ALA A 243 8.69 9.10 14.63
N GLY A 244 9.33 9.38 13.49
CA GLY A 244 10.19 8.41 12.81
C GLY A 244 11.35 7.94 13.67
N LYS A 245 12.00 8.87 14.41
CA LYS A 245 13.07 8.55 15.36
C LYS A 245 12.56 7.65 16.48
N ARG A 246 11.44 8.00 17.13
CA ARG A 246 10.82 7.17 18.19
C ARG A 246 10.47 5.79 17.70
N TYR A 247 9.90 5.69 16.49
CA TYR A 247 9.60 4.40 15.86
C TYR A 247 10.86 3.54 15.68
N ALA A 248 11.96 4.13 15.18
CA ALA A 248 13.22 3.44 15.01
C ALA A 248 13.81 2.96 16.34
N GLU A 249 13.80 3.81 17.37
CA GLU A 249 14.27 3.50 18.72
C GLU A 249 13.45 2.37 19.37
N LYS A 250 12.11 2.43 19.26
CA LYS A 250 11.20 1.44 19.84
C LYS A 250 11.29 0.08 19.17
N THR A 251 11.34 0.07 17.85
CA THR A 251 11.28 -1.19 17.05
C THR A 251 12.66 -1.77 16.73
N GLY A 252 13.73 -1.01 16.90
CA GLY A 252 15.08 -1.36 16.44
C GLY A 252 15.21 -1.40 14.91
N ARG A 253 14.23 -0.85 14.17
CA ARG A 253 14.20 -0.92 12.71
C ARG A 253 14.47 0.43 12.07
N ARG A 254 15.23 0.38 10.97
CA ARG A 254 15.51 1.57 10.16
C ARG A 254 14.22 2.12 9.55
N VAL A 255 14.01 3.43 9.65
CA VAL A 255 12.98 4.15 8.92
C VAL A 255 13.51 4.57 7.56
N THR A 256 12.71 4.44 6.52
CA THR A 256 13.02 4.97 5.19
C THR A 256 12.26 6.27 4.97
N TYR A 257 12.96 7.36 4.67
CA TYR A 257 12.33 8.62 4.27
C TYR A 257 12.24 8.66 2.74
N GLU A 258 11.01 8.68 2.22
CA GLU A 258 10.74 8.85 0.80
C GLU A 258 10.89 10.33 0.44
N TYR A 259 11.70 10.63 -0.54
CA TYR A 259 11.94 11.99 -1.00
C TYR A 259 11.77 12.08 -2.51
N ILE A 260 10.63 12.65 -2.92
CA ILE A 260 10.38 12.91 -4.34
C ILE A 260 11.26 14.07 -4.81
N LEU A 261 11.99 13.87 -5.90
CA LEU A 261 12.82 14.92 -6.50
C LEU A 261 12.05 15.58 -7.64
N ILE A 262 11.83 16.87 -7.51
CA ILE A 262 11.10 17.72 -8.46
C ILE A 262 12.05 18.79 -8.96
N ARG A 263 12.20 18.88 -10.31
CA ARG A 263 13.10 19.84 -10.94
C ARG A 263 12.82 21.27 -10.48
N ASP A 264 13.89 21.97 -10.07
CA ASP A 264 13.91 23.36 -9.62
C ASP A 264 13.00 23.69 -8.42
N VAL A 265 12.51 22.66 -7.71
CA VAL A 265 11.66 22.82 -6.52
C VAL A 265 12.40 22.36 -5.26
N ASN A 266 12.90 21.11 -5.25
CA ASN A 266 13.50 20.49 -4.07
C ASN A 266 14.73 19.61 -4.39
N ASP A 267 15.31 19.74 -5.58
CA ASP A 267 16.37 18.91 -6.12
C ASP A 267 17.76 19.56 -6.06
N GLY A 268 17.90 20.67 -5.30
CA GLY A 268 19.13 21.43 -5.18
C GLY A 268 20.09 20.92 -4.09
N GLU A 269 21.33 21.41 -4.14
CA GLU A 269 22.36 21.05 -3.13
C GLU A 269 22.00 21.59 -1.73
N ARG A 270 21.31 22.73 -1.67
CA ARG A 270 20.80 23.28 -0.42
C ARG A 270 19.82 22.32 0.26
N GLU A 271 18.85 21.82 -0.50
CA GLU A 271 17.85 20.88 -0.02
C GLU A 271 18.49 19.56 0.44
N ALA A 272 19.50 19.07 -0.28
CA ALA A 272 20.24 17.86 0.12
C ALA A 272 20.99 18.05 1.45
N ARG A 273 21.60 19.24 1.67
CA ARG A 273 22.27 19.56 2.91
C ARG A 273 21.29 19.64 4.08
N GLU A 274 20.21 20.40 3.93
CA GLU A 274 19.19 20.58 4.95
C GLU A 274 18.53 19.25 5.32
N LEU A 275 18.29 18.38 4.31
CA LEU A 275 17.75 17.02 4.55
C LEU A 275 18.74 16.17 5.35
N ALA A 276 20.03 16.24 5.06
CA ALA A 276 21.03 15.50 5.79
C ALA A 276 21.13 15.97 7.26
N GLU A 277 21.11 17.29 7.50
CA GLU A 277 21.10 17.90 8.82
C GLU A 277 19.85 17.48 9.64
N LEU A 278 18.69 17.44 8.98
CA LEU A 278 17.41 17.03 9.60
C LEU A 278 17.42 15.57 10.06
N LEU A 279 18.14 14.69 9.38
CA LEU A 279 18.17 13.24 9.64
C LEU A 279 19.44 12.79 10.38
N GLU A 280 20.30 13.71 10.77
CA GLU A 280 21.56 13.39 11.44
C GLU A 280 21.32 12.58 12.72
N GLY A 281 22.14 11.54 12.91
CA GLY A 281 22.10 10.67 14.09
C GLY A 281 20.88 9.74 14.19
N GLN A 282 20.04 9.64 13.15
CA GLN A 282 18.91 8.72 13.13
C GLN A 282 19.25 7.39 12.47
N LEU A 283 18.61 6.32 12.93
CA LEU A 283 18.61 5.03 12.23
C LEU A 283 17.68 5.11 11.01
N ALA A 284 18.16 5.77 9.96
CA ALA A 284 17.37 6.14 8.81
C ALA A 284 18.08 5.87 7.47
N SER A 285 17.30 5.85 6.40
CA SER A 285 17.77 5.92 5.02
C SER A 285 16.83 6.82 4.21
N VAL A 286 17.32 7.35 3.09
CA VAL A 286 16.54 8.16 2.16
C VAL A 286 16.37 7.40 0.84
N ASN A 287 15.13 7.30 0.38
CA ASN A 287 14.81 6.76 -0.92
C ASN A 287 14.42 7.92 -1.86
N LEU A 288 15.31 8.26 -2.78
CA LEU A 288 15.10 9.35 -3.73
C LEU A 288 14.24 8.87 -4.89
N ILE A 289 13.14 9.56 -5.15
CA ILE A 289 12.18 9.25 -6.21
C ILE A 289 12.17 10.39 -7.20
N PRO A 290 12.93 10.34 -8.31
CA PRO A 290 12.73 11.29 -9.41
C PRO A 290 11.26 11.26 -9.82
N ILE A 291 10.57 12.42 -9.79
CA ILE A 291 9.12 12.46 -9.97
C ILE A 291 8.69 11.78 -11.26
N ASN A 292 7.60 11.00 -11.17
CA ASN A 292 6.88 10.50 -12.33
C ASN A 292 5.82 11.54 -12.71
N PRO A 293 5.92 12.19 -13.88
CA PRO A 293 5.01 13.26 -14.24
C PRO A 293 3.54 12.82 -14.20
N VAL A 294 2.72 13.68 -13.61
CA VAL A 294 1.27 13.59 -13.63
C VAL A 294 0.79 14.79 -14.44
N LYS A 295 0.09 14.54 -15.54
CA LYS A 295 -0.28 15.55 -16.53
C LYS A 295 -0.99 16.75 -15.90
N GLU A 296 -1.84 16.51 -14.91
CA GLU A 296 -2.66 17.52 -14.24
C GLU A 296 -1.88 18.33 -13.19
N ARG A 297 -0.62 17.96 -12.87
CA ARG A 297 0.17 18.55 -11.77
C ARG A 297 1.30 19.49 -12.22
N GLY A 298 1.75 19.37 -13.45
CA GLY A 298 2.73 20.30 -14.05
C GLY A 298 4.16 20.23 -13.51
N PHE A 299 4.49 19.25 -12.66
CA PHE A 299 5.85 19.05 -12.14
C PHE A 299 6.70 18.27 -13.13
N GLU A 300 8.00 18.59 -13.14
CA GLU A 300 8.96 17.99 -14.04
C GLU A 300 10.05 17.21 -13.32
N ARG A 301 10.53 16.16 -13.97
CA ARG A 301 11.60 15.30 -13.48
C ARG A 301 12.95 16.01 -13.56
N PRO A 302 13.80 15.95 -12.52
CA PRO A 302 15.18 16.42 -12.60
C PRO A 302 16.00 15.55 -13.55
N SER A 303 17.15 16.10 -14.02
CA SER A 303 18.10 15.31 -14.79
C SER A 303 18.73 14.19 -13.92
N GLU A 304 19.27 13.17 -14.60
CA GLU A 304 20.00 12.09 -13.90
C GLU A 304 21.23 12.62 -13.17
N GLU A 305 21.90 13.63 -13.74
CA GLU A 305 23.06 14.30 -13.13
C GLU A 305 22.69 15.00 -11.81
N ARG A 306 21.57 15.75 -11.79
CA ARG A 306 21.07 16.41 -10.57
C ARG A 306 20.65 15.38 -9.53
N THR A 307 19.94 14.33 -9.94
CA THR A 307 19.57 13.22 -9.08
C THR A 307 20.80 12.55 -8.44
N ALA A 308 21.81 12.25 -9.25
CA ALA A 308 23.06 11.65 -8.77
C ALA A 308 23.84 12.62 -7.86
N ALA A 309 23.85 13.92 -8.16
CA ALA A 309 24.49 14.93 -7.32
C ALA A 309 23.83 15.04 -5.95
N PHE A 310 22.50 15.03 -5.89
CA PHE A 310 21.71 15.03 -4.66
C PHE A 310 22.01 13.78 -3.81
N CYS A 311 22.01 12.59 -4.44
CA CYS A 311 22.36 11.34 -3.78
C CYS A 311 23.78 11.38 -3.19
N ARG A 312 24.77 11.86 -3.96
CA ARG A 312 26.14 12.02 -3.46
C ARG A 312 26.26 13.02 -2.31
N ALA A 313 25.49 14.11 -2.34
CA ALA A 313 25.49 15.11 -1.28
C ALA A 313 25.00 14.53 0.06
N LEU A 314 23.98 13.67 0.05
CA LEU A 314 23.51 12.92 1.21
C LEU A 314 24.56 11.93 1.72
N THR A 315 25.13 11.14 0.81
CA THR A 315 26.10 10.10 1.15
C THR A 315 27.38 10.70 1.76
N ARG A 316 27.86 11.85 1.28
CA ARG A 316 28.99 12.58 1.89
C ARG A 316 28.73 13.01 3.33
N ARG A 317 27.47 13.12 3.76
CA ARG A 317 27.03 13.43 5.11
C ARG A 317 26.58 12.19 5.89
N HIS A 318 27.05 11.02 5.47
CA HIS A 318 26.75 9.72 6.09
C HIS A 318 25.27 9.33 6.14
N ILE A 319 24.43 9.94 5.29
CA ILE A 319 23.04 9.50 5.11
C ILE A 319 23.01 8.45 4.01
N THR A 320 22.54 7.26 4.35
CA THR A 320 22.29 6.21 3.35
C THR A 320 21.20 6.67 2.40
N ALA A 321 21.53 6.83 1.13
CA ALA A 321 20.58 7.26 0.09
C ALA A 321 20.61 6.30 -1.09
N THR A 322 19.43 6.00 -1.62
CA THR A 322 19.25 5.20 -2.84
C THR A 322 18.34 5.93 -3.80
N VAL A 323 18.58 5.77 -5.11
CA VAL A 323 17.66 6.28 -6.13
C VAL A 323 16.76 5.14 -6.55
N ARG A 324 15.45 5.35 -6.42
CA ARG A 324 14.43 4.36 -6.77
C ARG A 324 14.41 4.14 -8.27
N ARG A 325 14.50 2.88 -8.67
CA ARG A 325 14.33 2.50 -10.07
C ARG A 325 12.88 2.71 -10.47
N GLU A 326 12.66 3.39 -11.56
CA GLU A 326 11.35 3.56 -12.17
C GLU A 326 10.87 2.24 -12.78
N MET A 327 9.59 1.92 -12.56
CA MET A 327 8.94 0.73 -13.14
C MET A 327 7.52 1.10 -13.58
N GLY A 328 7.14 0.65 -14.78
CA GLY A 328 5.78 0.79 -15.29
C GLY A 328 5.32 2.23 -15.54
N ALA A 329 6.23 3.16 -15.85
CA ALA A 329 5.89 4.54 -16.17
C ALA A 329 5.07 4.65 -17.46
N ASP A 330 5.37 3.81 -18.44
CA ASP A 330 4.68 3.71 -19.74
C ASP A 330 3.19 3.35 -19.59
N ILE A 331 2.83 2.62 -18.55
CA ILE A 331 1.46 2.24 -18.21
C ILE A 331 0.88 3.06 -17.03
N GLN A 332 1.58 4.13 -16.63
CA GLN A 332 1.20 4.95 -15.46
C GLN A 332 1.01 4.12 -14.17
N ALA A 333 1.92 3.18 -13.93
CA ALA A 333 1.93 2.32 -12.74
C ALA A 333 3.00 2.76 -11.72
N ALA A 334 3.76 3.81 -12.01
CA ALA A 334 4.79 4.31 -11.11
C ALA A 334 4.19 5.08 -9.93
N CYS A 335 4.98 5.27 -8.87
CA CYS A 335 4.55 5.97 -7.66
C CYS A 335 4.00 7.36 -7.97
N GLY A 336 2.87 7.71 -7.33
CA GLY A 336 2.16 8.96 -7.53
C GLY A 336 1.24 9.00 -8.77
N GLN A 337 1.25 7.97 -9.63
CA GLN A 337 0.46 7.94 -10.87
C GLN A 337 -0.84 7.14 -10.77
N LEU A 338 -1.03 6.35 -9.70
CA LEU A 338 -2.22 5.55 -9.53
C LEU A 338 -3.44 6.44 -9.28
N ARG A 339 -4.52 6.15 -10.01
CA ARG A 339 -5.76 6.93 -9.95
C ARG A 339 -6.98 6.03 -10.12
N ASN A 340 -8.12 6.51 -9.65
CA ASN A 340 -9.41 5.87 -9.89
C ASN A 340 -9.99 6.39 -11.23
N ARG A 341 -9.70 5.72 -12.34
CA ARG A 341 -10.15 6.14 -13.67
C ARG A 341 -11.64 5.87 -13.95
N HIS A 342 -12.24 4.96 -13.22
CA HIS A 342 -13.65 4.59 -13.49
C HIS A 342 -14.64 5.69 -13.09
N MET A 343 -14.30 6.54 -12.13
CA MET A 343 -15.18 7.67 -11.76
C MET A 343 -15.15 8.77 -12.83
N SER A 344 -14.03 8.97 -13.56
CA SER A 344 -13.95 9.99 -14.60
C SER A 344 -14.67 9.62 -15.90
N GLU A 345 -14.73 8.33 -16.25
CA GLU A 345 -15.43 7.87 -17.46
C GLU A 345 -16.97 7.80 -17.30
N SER A 346 -17.46 7.69 -16.06
CA SER A 346 -18.90 7.76 -15.78
C SER A 346 -19.44 9.19 -15.79
N GLU A 347 -18.59 10.19 -15.49
CA GLU A 347 -18.96 11.61 -15.56
C GLU A 347 -18.92 12.15 -16.98
N GLU A 348 -18.09 11.64 -17.88
CA GLU A 348 -18.06 12.01 -19.30
C GLU A 348 -19.23 11.44 -20.13
N LYS A 349 -20.03 10.52 -19.57
CA LYS A 349 -21.20 9.92 -20.22
C LYS A 349 -22.54 10.42 -19.68
N GLN A 350 -22.57 11.37 -18.75
CA GLN A 350 -23.72 12.16 -18.33
C GLN A 350 -23.67 13.57 -18.89
#